data_14ce1ef3866ab1ae2e1a08c60311b93f
#
_entry.id   14ce1ef3866ab1ae2e1a08c60311b93f
#
_cell.length_a   1.000
_cell.length_b   1.000
_cell.length_c   1.000
_cell.angle_alpha   90.00
_cell.angle_beta   90.00
_cell.angle_gamma   90.00
#
_symmetry.space_group_name_H-M   'P 1'
#
loop_
_entity.id
_entity.type
_entity.pdbx_description
1 polymer ?
#
loop_
_entity_poly.entity_id
_entity_poly.type
_entity_poly.pdbx_seq_one_letter_code
_entity_poly.pdbx_strand_id
1 'polypeptide(L)'
;VIWDTAALGGRERYQLLTSLVVPRPIAWVSTRSAEGHRNLAPFSYFAAVAATPFLVSVSIGSRGGVEKDTLRNIRQTGAFCVNLATEPQLVPMNESAGEYGPDVDEFERAGLASADAELVDAPYVADCPAVLECRLFKTVELEGSPNTLVIGEVLRVRLSETIPLAPGTLFADTAALRPVARLWGDLYATLGDMQALKRPVV
;
A
#
# COMPACT_ATOMS: atom_id res chain seq x y z
N VAL A 1 10.98 27.44 -13.62
CA VAL A 1 10.42 27.90 -12.33
C VAL A 1 11.17 27.20 -11.21
N ILE A 2 11.56 27.93 -10.16
CA ILE A 2 12.30 27.43 -8.99
C ILE A 2 11.49 27.78 -7.74
N TRP A 3 11.33 26.82 -6.84
CA TRP A 3 10.73 27.02 -5.53
C TRP A 3 11.71 26.63 -4.43
N ASP A 4 11.87 27.51 -3.46
CA ASP A 4 12.52 27.18 -2.19
C ASP A 4 11.45 26.54 -1.26
N THR A 5 11.64 25.28 -0.90
CA THR A 5 10.67 24.55 -0.08
C THR A 5 10.49 25.16 1.33
N ALA A 6 11.47 25.91 1.83
CA ALA A 6 11.34 26.60 3.11
C ALA A 6 10.30 27.74 3.06
N ALA A 7 10.09 28.33 1.88
CA ALA A 7 9.11 29.40 1.66
C ALA A 7 7.69 28.90 1.39
N LEU A 8 7.51 27.57 1.18
CA LEU A 8 6.22 26.97 0.84
C LEU A 8 5.45 26.55 2.09
N GLY A 9 4.12 26.73 2.04
CA GLY A 9 3.21 26.15 3.02
C GLY A 9 3.08 24.62 2.89
N GLY A 10 2.52 23.97 3.91
CA GLY A 10 2.36 22.51 3.92
C GLY A 10 1.54 21.97 2.74
N ARG A 11 0.49 22.70 2.32
CA ARG A 11 -0.36 22.34 1.18
C ARG A 11 0.42 22.38 -0.14
N GLU A 12 1.23 23.40 -0.34
CA GLU A 12 2.04 23.58 -1.56
C GLU A 12 3.14 22.52 -1.66
N ARG A 13 3.81 22.22 -0.54
CA ARG A 13 4.78 21.10 -0.45
C ARG A 13 4.11 19.77 -0.78
N TYR A 14 2.92 19.50 -0.24
CA TYR A 14 2.16 18.30 -0.56
C TYR A 14 1.80 18.23 -2.05
N GLN A 15 1.35 19.33 -2.65
CA GLN A 15 1.01 19.38 -4.08
C GLN A 15 2.23 19.09 -4.97
N LEU A 16 3.38 19.72 -4.69
CA LEU A 16 4.62 19.45 -5.44
C LEU A 16 5.08 18.00 -5.25
N LEU A 17 5.13 17.53 -4.00
CA LEU A 17 5.56 16.16 -3.70
C LEU A 17 4.71 15.14 -4.45
N THR A 18 3.39 15.26 -4.38
CA THR A 18 2.48 14.27 -4.97
C THR A 18 2.34 14.36 -6.47
N SER A 19 2.69 15.50 -7.09
CA SER A 19 2.70 15.67 -8.55
C SER A 19 4.02 15.31 -9.21
N LEU A 20 5.14 15.37 -8.48
CA LEU A 20 6.47 15.08 -9.00
C LEU A 20 6.91 13.64 -8.71
N VAL A 21 6.51 13.10 -7.55
CA VAL A 21 6.79 11.69 -7.21
C VAL A 21 5.63 10.83 -7.71
N VAL A 22 5.67 10.50 -8.98
CA VAL A 22 4.64 9.71 -9.68
C VAL A 22 5.29 8.77 -10.70
N PRO A 23 4.66 7.64 -11.05
CA PRO A 23 3.48 7.06 -10.43
C PRO A 23 3.82 6.41 -9.07
N ARG A 24 2.94 6.51 -8.09
CA ARG A 24 3.15 5.86 -6.79
C ARG A 24 2.37 4.55 -6.73
N PRO A 25 3.01 3.41 -6.40
CA PRO A 25 2.28 2.18 -6.13
C PRO A 25 1.39 2.36 -4.89
N ILE A 26 0.33 1.57 -4.80
CA ILE A 26 -0.63 1.63 -3.71
C ILE A 26 -0.50 0.36 -2.87
N ALA A 27 -0.16 0.51 -1.59
CA ALA A 27 -0.37 -0.53 -0.59
C ALA A 27 -1.81 -0.42 -0.09
N TRP A 28 -2.66 -1.35 -0.45
CA TRP A 28 -3.99 -1.47 0.12
C TRP A 28 -3.88 -2.35 1.36
N VAL A 29 -3.67 -1.67 2.50
CA VAL A 29 -3.28 -2.33 3.75
C VAL A 29 -4.52 -2.79 4.50
N SER A 30 -4.55 -4.05 4.86
CA SER A 30 -5.54 -4.65 5.74
C SER A 30 -4.91 -5.08 7.07
N THR A 31 -5.63 -4.83 8.15
CA THR A 31 -5.22 -5.13 9.52
C THR A 31 -6.40 -5.67 10.33
N ARG A 32 -6.10 -6.25 11.47
CA ARG A 32 -7.06 -6.59 12.52
C ARG A 32 -6.68 -5.85 13.79
N SER A 33 -7.67 -5.26 14.49
CA SER A 33 -7.43 -4.70 15.80
C SER A 33 -7.26 -5.80 16.86
N ALA A 34 -6.76 -5.46 18.03
CA ALA A 34 -6.68 -6.40 19.17
C ALA A 34 -8.06 -6.94 19.61
N GLU A 35 -9.13 -6.21 19.32
CA GLU A 35 -10.53 -6.59 19.59
C GLU A 35 -11.15 -7.42 18.45
N GLY A 36 -10.41 -7.63 17.35
CA GLY A 36 -10.84 -8.45 16.22
C GLY A 36 -11.51 -7.68 15.07
N HIS A 37 -11.62 -6.35 15.15
CA HIS A 37 -12.21 -5.54 14.07
C HIS A 37 -11.28 -5.47 12.86
N ARG A 38 -11.84 -5.69 11.67
CA ARG A 38 -11.11 -5.58 10.40
C ARG A 38 -11.00 -4.13 9.98
N ASN A 39 -9.89 -3.79 9.37
CA ASN A 39 -9.68 -2.46 8.77
C ASN A 39 -8.98 -2.60 7.42
N LEU A 40 -9.34 -1.77 6.44
CA LEU A 40 -8.79 -1.78 5.09
C LEU A 40 -8.64 -0.36 4.58
N ALA A 41 -7.41 0.09 4.30
CA ALA A 41 -7.14 1.44 3.82
C ALA A 41 -5.99 1.49 2.79
N PRO A 42 -6.11 2.30 1.72
CA PRO A 42 -5.05 2.46 0.72
C PRO A 42 -4.03 3.53 1.12
N PHE A 43 -2.75 3.23 0.88
CA PHE A 43 -1.62 4.15 1.10
C PHE A 43 -0.74 4.19 -0.13
N SER A 44 -0.45 5.38 -0.62
CA SER A 44 0.36 5.57 -1.84
C SER A 44 1.81 6.01 -1.57
N TYR A 45 2.22 6.15 -0.32
CA TYR A 45 3.63 6.28 0.04
C TYR A 45 4.17 4.88 0.39
N PHE A 46 4.26 4.04 -0.64
CA PHE A 46 4.62 2.63 -0.58
C PHE A 46 5.82 2.33 -1.47
N ALA A 47 6.76 1.54 -0.99
CA ALA A 47 7.93 1.14 -1.75
C ALA A 47 8.49 -0.23 -1.32
N ALA A 48 9.19 -0.90 -2.27
CA ALA A 48 10.11 -1.98 -1.95
C ALA A 48 11.35 -1.40 -1.27
N VAL A 49 11.86 -2.10 -0.22
CA VAL A 49 13.02 -1.66 0.58
C VAL A 49 14.23 -2.57 0.37
N ALA A 50 14.06 -3.88 0.54
CA ALA A 50 15.14 -4.86 0.42
C ALA A 50 14.59 -6.21 0.00
N ALA A 51 15.43 -7.01 -0.68
CA ALA A 51 15.11 -8.38 -1.04
C ALA A 51 15.54 -9.38 0.05
N THR A 52 16.52 -9.04 0.87
CA THR A 52 17.03 -9.90 1.94
C THR A 52 17.34 -9.05 3.19
N PRO A 53 16.53 -9.13 4.26
CA PRO A 53 15.21 -9.76 4.27
C PRO A 53 14.23 -9.11 3.29
N PHE A 54 13.13 -9.76 2.95
CA PHE A 54 12.15 -9.21 2.01
C PHE A 54 11.33 -8.12 2.69
N LEU A 55 11.69 -6.85 2.47
CA LEU A 55 11.11 -5.71 3.15
C LEU A 55 10.37 -4.77 2.20
N VAL A 56 9.23 -4.30 2.68
CA VAL A 56 8.45 -3.22 2.07
C VAL A 56 8.24 -2.10 3.09
N SER A 57 7.98 -0.88 2.61
CA SER A 57 7.67 0.25 3.49
C SER A 57 6.38 0.95 3.10
N VAL A 58 5.63 1.38 4.10
CA VAL A 58 4.43 2.20 3.96
C VAL A 58 4.54 3.39 4.91
N SER A 59 4.44 4.61 4.40
CA SER A 59 4.38 5.81 5.25
C SER A 59 2.92 6.16 5.53
N ILE A 60 2.54 6.08 6.80
CA ILE A 60 1.18 6.27 7.29
C ILE A 60 1.10 7.59 8.03
N GLY A 61 0.31 8.54 7.51
CA GLY A 61 0.09 9.83 8.14
C GLY A 61 -0.95 9.75 9.26
N SER A 62 -0.87 10.68 10.21
CA SER A 62 -1.96 10.94 11.16
C SER A 62 -3.01 11.86 10.54
N ARG A 63 -4.18 11.89 11.16
CA ARG A 63 -5.29 12.75 10.77
C ARG A 63 -5.66 13.70 11.90
N GLY A 64 -5.48 15.00 11.69
CA GLY A 64 -5.73 15.97 12.76
C GLY A 64 -4.95 15.66 14.05
N GLY A 65 -3.78 15.06 13.95
CA GLY A 65 -2.99 14.59 15.08
C GLY A 65 -3.42 13.24 15.68
N VAL A 66 -4.47 12.61 15.12
CA VAL A 66 -4.96 11.29 15.57
C VAL A 66 -4.31 10.19 14.72
N GLU A 67 -3.79 9.17 15.36
CA GLU A 67 -3.23 7.99 14.70
C GLU A 67 -4.33 7.22 13.96
N LYS A 68 -4.05 6.81 12.70
CA LYS A 68 -4.97 5.99 11.92
C LYS A 68 -5.07 4.57 12.47
N ASP A 69 -6.25 3.96 12.34
CA ASP A 69 -6.54 2.60 12.79
C ASP A 69 -5.52 1.60 12.24
N THR A 70 -5.16 1.70 10.97
CA THR A 70 -4.13 0.86 10.35
C THR A 70 -2.81 0.89 11.12
N LEU A 71 -2.30 2.07 11.48
CA LEU A 71 -1.03 2.19 12.21
C LEU A 71 -1.16 1.67 13.63
N ARG A 72 -2.25 2.01 14.32
CA ARG A 72 -2.56 1.51 15.67
C ARG A 72 -2.61 -0.02 15.69
N ASN A 73 -3.35 -0.62 14.76
CA ASN A 73 -3.47 -2.07 14.68
C ASN A 73 -2.13 -2.74 14.40
N ILE A 74 -1.33 -2.23 13.45
CA ILE A 74 0.02 -2.75 13.16
C ILE A 74 0.92 -2.69 14.40
N ARG A 75 0.85 -1.62 15.18
CA ARG A 75 1.65 -1.50 16.42
C ARG A 75 1.22 -2.49 17.50
N GLN A 76 -0.08 -2.73 17.62
CA GLN A 76 -0.65 -3.61 18.64
C GLN A 76 -0.45 -5.10 18.30
N THR A 77 -0.69 -5.48 17.04
CA THR A 77 -0.71 -6.89 16.62
C THR A 77 0.59 -7.33 15.95
N GLY A 78 1.38 -6.40 15.43
CA GLY A 78 2.58 -6.71 14.65
C GLY A 78 2.29 -7.32 13.28
N ALA A 79 1.04 -7.30 12.82
CA ALA A 79 0.56 -8.03 11.65
C ALA A 79 -0.22 -7.14 10.67
N PHE A 80 -0.04 -7.36 9.37
CA PHE A 80 -0.83 -6.72 8.32
C PHE A 80 -0.68 -7.47 6.98
N CYS A 81 -1.63 -7.25 6.07
CA CYS A 81 -1.47 -7.65 4.68
C CYS A 81 -1.39 -6.41 3.78
N VAL A 82 -0.62 -6.51 2.70
CA VAL A 82 -0.64 -5.54 1.59
C VAL A 82 -1.31 -6.22 0.41
N ASN A 83 -2.51 -5.77 0.08
CA ASN A 83 -3.23 -6.18 -1.11
C ASN A 83 -2.78 -5.26 -2.26
N LEU A 84 -2.36 -5.83 -3.39
CA LEU A 84 -1.92 -5.01 -4.52
C LEU A 84 -3.14 -4.51 -5.30
N ALA A 85 -3.39 -3.21 -5.23
CA ALA A 85 -4.52 -2.60 -5.91
C ALA A 85 -4.41 -2.74 -7.44
N THR A 86 -5.47 -3.25 -8.07
CA THR A 86 -5.54 -3.48 -9.51
C THR A 86 -6.70 -2.72 -10.13
N GLU A 87 -6.69 -2.59 -11.44
CA GLU A 87 -7.70 -1.82 -12.17
C GLU A 87 -9.15 -2.28 -11.90
N PRO A 88 -9.49 -3.58 -11.86
CA PRO A 88 -10.84 -4.03 -11.51
C PRO A 88 -11.28 -3.64 -10.09
N GLN A 89 -10.33 -3.44 -9.19
CA GLN A 89 -10.57 -3.12 -7.78
C GLN A 89 -10.44 -1.62 -7.47
N LEU A 90 -10.24 -0.76 -8.47
CA LEU A 90 -10.01 0.67 -8.27
C LEU A 90 -11.17 1.35 -7.52
N VAL A 91 -12.42 1.04 -7.88
CA VAL A 91 -13.59 1.65 -7.24
C VAL A 91 -13.76 1.20 -5.78
N PRO A 92 -13.80 -0.10 -5.44
CA PRO A 92 -13.88 -0.53 -4.05
C PRO A 92 -12.65 -0.12 -3.22
N MET A 93 -11.46 -0.08 -3.81
CA MET A 93 -10.28 0.44 -3.12
C MET A 93 -10.43 1.93 -2.79
N ASN A 94 -10.96 2.73 -3.71
CA ASN A 94 -11.21 4.15 -3.44
C ASN A 94 -12.32 4.35 -2.40
N GLU A 95 -13.35 3.52 -2.38
CA GLU A 95 -14.39 3.54 -1.33
C GLU A 95 -13.79 3.28 0.04
N SER A 96 -12.89 2.31 0.19
CA SER A 96 -12.21 2.03 1.46
C SER A 96 -11.25 3.13 1.94
N ALA A 97 -10.99 4.17 1.12
CA ALA A 97 -10.24 5.36 1.52
C ALA A 97 -11.09 6.37 2.32
N GLY A 98 -12.38 6.10 2.48
CA GLY A 98 -13.33 6.95 3.19
C GLY A 98 -12.91 7.21 4.64
N GLU A 99 -13.42 8.31 5.17
CA GLU A 99 -13.14 8.72 6.55
C GLU A 99 -14.15 8.09 7.50
N TYR A 100 -13.99 6.80 7.76
CA TYR A 100 -14.89 6.04 8.63
C TYR A 100 -14.41 6.08 10.09
N GLY A 101 -15.33 5.78 11.03
CA GLY A 101 -14.98 5.58 12.42
C GLY A 101 -14.36 4.21 12.68
N PRO A 102 -13.73 4.00 13.84
CA PRO A 102 -12.97 2.78 14.14
C PRO A 102 -13.81 1.49 14.19
N ASP A 103 -15.13 1.63 14.34
CA ASP A 103 -16.07 0.50 14.37
C ASP A 103 -16.63 0.14 12.99
N VAL A 104 -16.22 0.84 11.93
CA VAL A 104 -16.68 0.60 10.57
C VAL A 104 -15.73 -0.34 9.87
N ASP A 105 -16.28 -1.43 9.33
CA ASP A 105 -15.54 -2.40 8.50
C ASP A 105 -15.54 -1.93 7.04
N GLU A 106 -14.37 -1.51 6.53
CA GLU A 106 -14.24 -1.04 5.17
C GLU A 106 -14.41 -2.15 4.13
N PHE A 107 -14.19 -3.43 4.48
CA PHE A 107 -14.52 -4.54 3.59
C PHE A 107 -16.02 -4.58 3.30
N GLU A 108 -16.84 -4.46 4.31
CA GLU A 108 -18.30 -4.44 4.16
C GLU A 108 -18.76 -3.19 3.39
N ARG A 109 -18.19 -2.02 3.74
CA ARG A 109 -18.51 -0.75 3.06
C ARG A 109 -18.19 -0.76 1.58
N ALA A 110 -17.07 -1.37 1.19
CA ALA A 110 -16.65 -1.48 -0.19
C ALA A 110 -17.22 -2.71 -0.92
N GLY A 111 -18.06 -3.50 -0.25
CA GLY A 111 -18.66 -4.72 -0.82
C GLY A 111 -17.64 -5.81 -1.14
N LEU A 112 -16.59 -5.93 -0.35
CA LEU A 112 -15.47 -6.83 -0.57
C LEU A 112 -15.56 -8.06 0.34
N ALA A 113 -15.31 -9.24 -0.20
CA ALA A 113 -15.06 -10.43 0.59
C ALA A 113 -13.66 -10.38 1.19
N SER A 114 -13.50 -10.83 2.43
CA SER A 114 -12.22 -11.01 3.08
C SER A 114 -11.93 -12.48 3.33
N ALA A 115 -10.64 -12.83 3.37
CA ALA A 115 -10.13 -14.10 3.87
C ALA A 115 -9.03 -13.83 4.90
N ASP A 116 -8.75 -14.81 5.76
CA ASP A 116 -7.71 -14.69 6.77
C ASP A 116 -6.36 -15.14 6.21
N ALA A 117 -5.31 -14.40 6.54
CA ALA A 117 -3.94 -14.79 6.24
C ALA A 117 -3.52 -15.99 7.12
N GLU A 118 -2.54 -16.76 6.65
CA GLU A 118 -2.12 -17.98 7.35
C GLU A 118 -0.91 -17.76 8.26
N LEU A 119 -0.03 -16.82 7.91
CA LEU A 119 1.21 -16.58 8.67
C LEU A 119 1.13 -15.37 9.59
N VAL A 120 0.11 -14.55 9.44
CA VAL A 120 -0.09 -13.33 10.25
C VAL A 120 -1.57 -13.17 10.61
N ASP A 121 -1.85 -12.60 11.76
CA ASP A 121 -3.24 -12.33 12.17
C ASP A 121 -3.74 -11.03 11.51
N ALA A 122 -4.04 -11.13 10.23
CA ALA A 122 -4.63 -10.04 9.46
C ALA A 122 -5.52 -10.60 8.33
N PRO A 123 -6.63 -9.92 7.98
CA PRO A 123 -7.42 -10.28 6.81
C PRO A 123 -6.73 -9.81 5.53
N TYR A 124 -7.16 -10.36 4.39
CA TYR A 124 -6.84 -9.83 3.07
C TYR A 124 -8.10 -9.82 2.18
N VAL A 125 -8.08 -9.02 1.11
CA VAL A 125 -9.16 -8.99 0.11
C VAL A 125 -9.14 -10.29 -0.68
N ALA A 126 -10.19 -11.12 -0.54
CA ALA A 126 -10.21 -12.49 -1.04
C ALA A 126 -9.93 -12.60 -2.55
N ASP A 127 -10.44 -11.65 -3.35
CA ASP A 127 -10.29 -11.63 -4.80
C ASP A 127 -9.08 -10.80 -5.26
N CYS A 128 -8.21 -10.37 -4.34
CA CYS A 128 -7.01 -9.64 -4.70
C CYS A 128 -6.00 -10.57 -5.38
N PRO A 129 -5.54 -10.27 -6.60
CA PRO A 129 -4.68 -11.18 -7.35
C PRO A 129 -3.28 -11.32 -6.77
N ALA A 130 -2.81 -10.37 -5.96
CA ALA A 130 -1.53 -10.47 -5.29
C ALA A 130 -1.60 -9.85 -3.89
N VAL A 131 -1.15 -10.61 -2.88
CA VAL A 131 -1.18 -10.21 -1.47
C VAL A 131 0.16 -10.54 -0.81
N LEU A 132 0.65 -9.62 0.01
CA LEU A 132 1.85 -9.80 0.83
C LEU A 132 1.40 -9.94 2.29
N GLU A 133 1.66 -11.09 2.93
CA GLU A 133 1.47 -11.29 4.37
C GLU A 133 2.70 -10.75 5.10
N CYS A 134 2.51 -9.73 5.92
CA CYS A 134 3.60 -8.95 6.49
C CYS A 134 3.60 -8.98 8.02
N ARG A 135 4.79 -9.15 8.58
CA ARG A 135 5.06 -8.88 10.00
C ARG A 135 5.72 -7.51 10.14
N LEU A 136 5.34 -6.77 11.16
CA LEU A 136 6.02 -5.52 11.49
C LEU A 136 7.51 -5.78 11.75
N PHE A 137 8.38 -5.18 10.95
CA PHE A 137 9.82 -5.22 11.14
C PHE A 137 10.30 -4.04 11.98
N LYS A 138 9.83 -2.82 11.64
CA LYS A 138 10.22 -1.60 12.35
C LYS A 138 9.25 -0.45 12.05
N THR A 139 9.05 0.43 13.03
CA THR A 139 8.48 1.76 12.81
C THR A 139 9.55 2.82 12.96
N VAL A 140 9.46 3.90 12.16
CA VAL A 140 10.34 5.06 12.26
C VAL A 140 9.46 6.31 12.29
N GLU A 141 9.49 7.00 13.43
CA GLU A 141 8.86 8.33 13.55
C GLU A 141 9.67 9.34 12.75
N LEU A 142 8.99 10.12 11.93
CA LEU A 142 9.62 11.15 11.11
C LEU A 142 9.50 12.50 11.86
N GLU A 143 10.58 12.95 12.47
CA GLU A 143 10.59 14.19 13.25
C GLU A 143 10.04 15.36 12.44
N GLY A 144 9.11 16.13 13.03
CA GLY A 144 8.46 17.25 12.36
C GLY A 144 7.42 16.87 11.30
N SER A 145 7.12 15.55 11.14
CA SER A 145 6.12 15.04 10.21
C SER A 145 4.98 14.35 10.96
N PRO A 146 3.73 14.42 10.45
CA PRO A 146 2.64 13.62 10.99
C PRO A 146 2.70 12.15 10.55
N ASN A 147 3.73 11.75 9.80
CA ASN A 147 3.84 10.42 9.22
C ASN A 147 4.78 9.53 10.03
N THR A 148 4.39 8.27 10.20
CA THR A 148 5.24 7.18 10.66
C THR A 148 5.57 6.28 9.48
N LEU A 149 6.85 5.96 9.27
CA LEU A 149 7.27 4.97 8.31
C LEU A 149 7.18 3.58 8.94
N VAL A 150 6.31 2.73 8.41
CA VAL A 150 6.19 1.31 8.77
C VAL A 150 7.02 0.50 7.79
N ILE A 151 7.93 -0.31 8.30
CA ILE A 151 8.67 -1.30 7.51
C ILE A 151 8.12 -2.68 7.90
N GLY A 152 7.65 -3.42 6.90
CA GLY A 152 7.13 -4.77 7.04
C GLY A 152 8.04 -5.80 6.40
N GLU A 153 8.25 -6.92 7.08
CA GLU A 153 8.87 -8.10 6.52
C GLU A 153 7.79 -8.98 5.89
N VAL A 154 7.92 -9.23 4.59
CA VAL A 154 7.02 -10.10 3.84
C VAL A 154 7.37 -11.56 4.16
N LEU A 155 6.47 -12.25 4.84
CA LEU A 155 6.63 -13.66 5.20
C LEU A 155 6.07 -14.60 4.14
N ARG A 156 5.04 -14.14 3.39
CA ARG A 156 4.40 -14.89 2.31
C ARG A 156 3.93 -13.95 1.21
N VAL A 157 4.08 -14.40 -0.01
CA VAL A 157 3.45 -13.80 -1.19
C VAL A 157 2.35 -14.76 -1.67
N ARG A 158 1.12 -14.25 -1.79
CA ARG A 158 0.02 -14.90 -2.49
C ARG A 158 -0.08 -14.31 -3.87
N LEU A 159 -0.10 -15.13 -4.89
CA LEU A 159 -0.32 -14.72 -6.26
C LEU A 159 -1.39 -15.64 -6.85
N SER A 160 -2.40 -15.05 -7.49
CA SER A 160 -3.45 -15.79 -8.19
C SER A 160 -2.83 -16.61 -9.33
N GLU A 161 -3.31 -17.83 -9.52
CA GLU A 161 -2.94 -18.69 -10.65
C GLU A 161 -3.30 -18.07 -12.02
N THR A 162 -4.18 -17.08 -12.02
CA THR A 162 -4.53 -16.32 -13.24
C THR A 162 -3.45 -15.33 -13.67
N ILE A 163 -2.45 -15.06 -12.83
CA ILE A 163 -1.33 -14.18 -13.15
C ILE A 163 -0.13 -15.02 -13.59
N PRO A 164 0.21 -15.04 -14.89
CA PRO A 164 1.35 -15.81 -15.37
C PRO A 164 2.68 -15.36 -14.76
N LEU A 165 3.61 -16.28 -14.66
CA LEU A 165 5.02 -15.98 -14.39
C LEU A 165 5.82 -16.05 -15.69
N ALA A 166 6.82 -15.20 -15.83
CA ALA A 166 7.75 -15.29 -16.94
C ALA A 166 8.51 -16.64 -16.88
N PRO A 167 8.67 -17.35 -17.99
CA PRO A 167 9.21 -18.70 -18.02
C PRO A 167 10.55 -18.83 -17.28
N GLY A 168 10.62 -19.81 -16.36
CA GLY A 168 11.82 -20.10 -15.58
C GLY A 168 12.19 -19.04 -14.53
N THR A 169 11.26 -18.11 -14.20
CA THR A 169 11.47 -17.06 -13.21
C THR A 169 10.27 -16.93 -12.27
N LEU A 170 10.38 -16.06 -11.26
CA LEU A 170 9.27 -15.64 -10.40
C LEU A 170 8.76 -14.22 -10.75
N PHE A 171 9.09 -13.69 -11.92
CA PHE A 171 8.54 -12.40 -12.36
C PHE A 171 7.08 -12.57 -12.78
N ALA A 172 6.18 -11.95 -12.02
CA ALA A 172 4.77 -11.91 -12.37
C ALA A 172 4.53 -11.05 -13.63
N ASP A 173 3.64 -11.49 -14.51
CA ASP A 173 3.23 -10.70 -15.66
C ASP A 173 2.49 -9.43 -15.20
N THR A 174 3.18 -8.31 -15.32
CA THR A 174 2.66 -7.02 -14.88
C THR A 174 1.47 -6.54 -15.72
N ALA A 175 1.40 -6.91 -17.01
CA ALA A 175 0.26 -6.59 -17.85
C ALA A 175 -0.99 -7.38 -17.44
N ALA A 176 -0.83 -8.65 -17.08
CA ALA A 176 -1.92 -9.48 -16.56
C ALA A 176 -2.36 -9.01 -15.14
N LEU A 177 -1.42 -8.56 -14.31
CA LEU A 177 -1.70 -8.04 -12.98
C LEU A 177 -2.49 -6.72 -12.99
N ARG A 178 -2.31 -5.87 -14.00
CA ARG A 178 -2.99 -4.58 -14.18
C ARG A 178 -2.97 -3.69 -12.92
N PRO A 179 -1.79 -3.43 -12.32
CA PRO A 179 -1.71 -2.62 -11.12
C PRO A 179 -2.11 -1.17 -11.38
N VAL A 180 -2.72 -0.53 -10.39
CA VAL A 180 -3.01 0.91 -10.42
C VAL A 180 -2.03 1.68 -9.57
N ALA A 181 -1.80 2.93 -9.97
CA ALA A 181 -0.93 3.86 -9.27
C ALA A 181 -1.67 5.14 -8.94
N ARG A 182 -1.30 5.77 -7.82
CA ARG A 182 -1.80 7.09 -7.42
C ARG A 182 -0.96 8.17 -8.09
N LEU A 183 -1.66 9.17 -8.62
CA LEU A 183 -1.08 10.44 -9.04
C LEU A 183 -1.41 11.53 -8.00
N TRP A 184 -1.55 12.77 -8.40
CA TRP A 184 -1.94 13.87 -7.54
C TRP A 184 -3.47 14.06 -7.50
N GLY A 185 -3.96 14.69 -6.45
CA GLY A 185 -5.40 14.92 -6.28
C GLY A 185 -6.19 13.60 -6.30
N ASP A 186 -7.22 13.53 -7.16
CA ASP A 186 -8.08 12.34 -7.30
C ASP A 186 -7.69 11.46 -8.48
N LEU A 187 -6.52 11.67 -9.06
CA LEU A 187 -6.08 10.96 -10.25
C LEU A 187 -5.38 9.64 -9.91
N TYR A 188 -5.71 8.64 -10.69
CA TYR A 188 -5.07 7.33 -10.75
C TYR A 188 -4.54 7.08 -12.15
N ALA A 189 -3.61 6.16 -12.30
CA ALA A 189 -3.08 5.70 -13.58
C ALA A 189 -2.98 4.17 -13.58
N THR A 190 -3.14 3.58 -14.76
CA THR A 190 -2.73 2.22 -15.08
C THR A 190 -1.38 2.26 -15.80
N LEU A 191 -0.73 1.11 -15.96
CA LEU A 191 0.48 1.04 -16.76
C LEU A 191 0.15 1.27 -18.24
N GLY A 192 0.94 2.13 -18.87
CA GLY A 192 0.97 2.31 -20.33
C GLY A 192 1.96 1.35 -21.00
N ASP A 193 2.53 1.79 -22.11
CA ASP A 193 3.51 1.00 -22.85
C ASP A 193 4.76 0.70 -22.02
N MET A 194 5.12 -0.59 -21.96
CA MET A 194 6.32 -1.05 -21.28
C MET A 194 7.48 -1.14 -22.28
N GLN A 195 8.66 -0.66 -21.86
CA GLN A 195 9.88 -0.71 -22.67
C GLN A 195 10.93 -1.57 -21.99
N ALA A 196 11.55 -2.45 -22.76
CA ALA A 196 12.65 -3.29 -22.27
C ALA A 196 14.00 -2.69 -22.68
N LEU A 197 14.80 -2.30 -21.70
CA LEU A 197 16.16 -1.81 -21.90
C LEU A 197 17.14 -2.66 -21.09
N LYS A 198 18.14 -3.23 -21.75
CA LYS A 198 19.22 -3.95 -21.07
C LYS A 198 20.14 -2.97 -20.34
N ARG A 199 20.58 -3.33 -19.14
CA ARG A 199 21.64 -2.58 -18.48
C ARG A 199 22.93 -2.64 -19.30
N PRO A 200 23.67 -1.53 -19.43
CA PRO A 200 25.01 -1.56 -19.99
C PRO A 200 25.90 -2.52 -19.19
N VAL A 201 26.64 -3.36 -19.92
CA VAL A 201 27.69 -4.21 -19.32
C VAL A 201 28.98 -3.41 -19.48
N VAL A 202 29.61 -3.03 -18.38
CA VAL A 202 30.90 -2.33 -18.33
C VAL A 202 32.00 -3.33 -18.15
#